data_09812411c949bd792e2b123d9ec60209
#
_entry.id   09812411c949bd792e2b123d9ec60209
#
_cell.length_a   1.000
_cell.length_b   1.000
_cell.length_c   1.000
_cell.angle_alpha   90.00
_cell.angle_beta   90.00
_cell.angle_gamma   90.00
#
_symmetry.space_group_name_H-M   'P 1'
#
loop_
_entity.id
_entity.type
_entity.pdbx_description
1 polymer ?
#
loop_
_entity_poly.entity_id
_entity_poly.type
_entity_poly.pdbx_seq_one_letter_code
_entity_poly.pdbx_strand_id
1 'polypeptide(L)' 'MELDRLLYSPAEAASVASVSRPTIYRWMKIDGFPVVHIGGCTRIPVEAFQRWINEQVGGIVRV' A
#
# COMPACT_ATOMS: atom_id res chain seq x y z
N MET A 1 -6.99 -15.59 -14.86
CA MET A 1 -6.65 -15.37 -14.36
C MET A 1 -6.39 -14.47 -13.95
N GLU A 2 -6.49 -14.16 -13.43
CA GLU A 2 -6.20 -13.23 -13.11
C GLU A 2 -5.09 -13.20 -12.58
N LEU A 3 -4.51 -12.68 -12.78
CA LEU A 3 -3.41 -12.53 -12.35
C LEU A 3 -3.28 -11.82 -11.20
N ASP A 4 -2.41 -12.00 -10.34
CA ASP A 4 -2.19 -11.27 -9.20
C ASP A 4 -1.64 -9.94 -9.55
N ARG A 5 -2.03 -8.93 -8.88
CA ARG A 5 -1.47 -7.66 -9.11
C ARG A 5 -0.19 -7.56 -8.39
N LEU A 6 0.79 -6.96 -9.00
CA LEU A 6 2.06 -6.69 -8.34
C LEU A 6 2.05 -5.30 -7.70
N LEU A 7 1.28 -4.40 -8.26
CA LEU A 7 1.26 -3.01 -7.79
C LEU A 7 -0.16 -2.51 -7.69
N TYR A 8 -0.41 -1.65 -6.74
CA TYR A 8 -1.67 -0.94 -6.65
C TYR A 8 -1.46 0.49 -7.08
N SER A 9 -2.46 1.10 -7.68
CA SER A 9 -2.48 2.55 -7.78
C SER A 9 -2.85 3.08 -6.40
N PRO A 10 -2.63 4.36 -6.12
CA PRO A 10 -3.03 4.89 -4.81
C PRO A 10 -4.51 4.69 -4.52
N ALA A 11 -5.37 4.83 -5.54
CA ALA A 11 -6.81 4.64 -5.34
C ALA A 11 -7.11 3.19 -4.98
N GLU A 12 -6.43 2.25 -5.62
CA GLU A 12 -6.63 0.84 -5.32
C GLU A 12 -6.14 0.50 -3.92
N ALA A 13 -5.01 1.06 -3.53
CA ALA A 13 -4.48 0.81 -2.19
C ALA A 13 -5.44 1.34 -1.14
N ALA A 14 -6.03 2.51 -1.38
CA ALA A 14 -6.99 3.07 -0.45
C ALA A 14 -8.20 2.16 -0.32
N SER A 15 -8.68 1.64 -1.44
CA SER A 15 -9.83 0.75 -1.45
C SER A 15 -9.54 -0.54 -0.68
N VAL A 16 -8.38 -1.14 -0.93
CA VAL A 16 -8.01 -2.38 -0.28
C VAL A 16 -7.85 -2.17 1.21
N ALA A 17 -7.31 -1.04 1.63
CA ALA A 17 -7.09 -0.76 3.04
C ALA A 17 -8.32 -0.16 3.70
N SER A 18 -9.39 0.07 2.95
CA SER A 18 -10.63 0.65 3.46
C SER A 18 -10.43 2.04 4.04
N VAL A 19 -9.64 2.84 3.38
CA VAL A 19 -9.43 4.22 3.81
C VAL A 19 -9.72 5.15 2.65
N SER A 20 -9.85 6.44 2.90
CA SER A 20 -10.11 7.39 1.85
C SER A 20 -8.83 7.68 1.08
N ARG A 21 -8.96 8.22 -0.13
CA ARG A 21 -7.80 8.60 -0.90
C ARG A 21 -6.91 9.61 -0.20
N PRO A 22 -7.45 10.66 0.41
CA PRO A 22 -6.57 11.58 1.15
C PRO A 22 -5.76 10.87 2.22
N THR A 23 -6.33 9.85 2.85
CA THR A 23 -5.62 9.10 3.87
C THR A 23 -4.44 8.35 3.28
N ILE A 24 -4.64 7.70 2.12
CA ILE A 24 -3.57 6.95 1.51
C ILE A 24 -2.45 7.91 1.06
N TYR A 25 -2.81 9.09 0.56
CA TYR A 25 -1.79 10.05 0.16
C TYR A 25 -0.99 10.55 1.37
N ARG A 26 -1.65 10.65 2.51
CA ARG A 26 -0.96 11.03 3.72
C ARG A 26 0.00 9.94 4.15
N TRP A 27 -0.41 8.67 4.03
CA TRP A 27 0.44 7.54 4.37
C TRP A 27 1.67 7.49 3.45
N MET A 28 1.50 7.85 2.19
CA MET A 28 2.60 7.81 1.24
C MET A 28 3.73 8.75 1.61
N LYS A 29 3.48 9.69 2.50
CA LYS A 29 4.50 10.61 2.95
C LYS A 29 5.21 10.13 4.21
N ILE A 30 4.76 9.02 4.78
CA ILE A 30 5.38 8.49 5.97
C ILE A 30 6.68 7.81 5.57
N ASP A 31 7.76 8.07 6.36
CA ASP A 31 9.00 7.44 6.08
C ASP A 31 8.85 5.95 6.13
N GLY A 32 9.37 5.24 5.17
CA GLY A 32 9.29 3.80 5.12
C GLY A 32 8.07 3.23 4.44
N PHE A 33 7.13 4.09 4.05
CA PHE A 33 5.95 3.60 3.33
C PHE A 33 6.39 3.13 1.94
N PRO A 34 5.97 1.95 1.50
CA PRO A 34 6.41 1.41 0.21
C PRO A 34 5.74 2.11 -0.96
N VAL A 35 6.52 2.78 -1.77
CA VAL A 35 5.99 3.43 -2.96
C VAL A 35 7.09 3.43 -4.00
N VAL A 36 6.74 3.20 -5.25
CA VAL A 36 7.72 3.23 -6.33
C VAL A 36 7.22 4.15 -7.43
N HIS A 37 8.15 4.73 -8.15
CA HIS A 37 7.82 5.61 -9.26
C HIS A 37 8.39 4.95 -10.51
N ILE A 38 7.51 4.54 -11.40
CA ILE A 38 7.92 3.87 -12.62
C ILE A 38 7.29 4.56 -13.80
N GLY A 39 8.12 5.05 -14.70
CA GLY A 39 7.62 5.67 -15.93
C GLY A 39 6.64 6.79 -15.70
N GLY A 40 6.87 7.58 -14.69
CA GLY A 40 5.97 8.68 -14.40
C GLY A 40 4.73 8.30 -13.59
N CYS A 41 4.61 7.01 -13.24
CA CYS A 41 3.47 6.57 -12.45
C CYS A 41 3.92 6.27 -11.05
N THR A 42 3.08 6.61 -10.09
CA THR A 42 3.35 6.27 -8.69
C THR A 42 2.54 5.03 -8.36
N ARG A 43 3.20 4.01 -7.84
CA ARG A 43 2.53 2.76 -7.54
C ARG A 43 2.97 2.24 -6.18
N ILE A 44 2.15 1.39 -5.59
CA ILE A 44 2.40 0.85 -4.26
C ILE A 44 2.54 -0.66 -4.40
N PRO A 45 3.73 -1.22 -4.14
CA PRO A 45 3.92 -2.67 -4.27
C PRO A 45 3.01 -3.43 -3.30
N VAL A 46 2.29 -4.40 -3.81
CA VAL A 46 1.29 -5.11 -3.02
C VAL A 46 1.89 -5.81 -1.81
N GLU A 47 2.92 -6.60 -2.01
CA GLU A 47 3.52 -7.33 -0.89
C GLU A 47 4.15 -6.42 0.14
N ALA A 48 4.83 -5.40 -0.32
CA ALA A 48 5.47 -4.48 0.60
C ALA A 48 4.42 -3.70 1.40
N PHE A 49 3.30 -3.38 0.76
CA PHE A 49 2.22 -2.69 1.43
C PHE A 49 1.63 -3.57 2.54
N GLN A 50 1.43 -4.85 2.25
CA GLN A 50 0.92 -5.77 3.24
C GLN A 50 1.87 -5.88 4.43
N ARG A 51 3.17 -5.94 4.15
CA ARG A 51 4.17 -6.01 5.19
C ARG A 51 4.17 -4.75 6.03
N TRP A 52 4.06 -3.59 5.36
CA TRP A 52 4.06 -2.32 6.06
C TRP A 52 2.86 -2.22 7.01
N ILE A 53 1.69 -2.67 6.54
CA ILE A 53 0.50 -2.65 7.38
C ILE A 53 0.71 -3.55 8.61
N ASN A 54 1.27 -4.73 8.42
CA ASN A 54 1.53 -5.62 9.54
C ASN A 54 2.46 -4.99 10.57
N GLU A 55 3.43 -4.24 10.10
CA GLU A 55 4.35 -3.57 11.02
C GLU A 55 3.64 -2.52 11.85
N GLN A 56 2.63 -1.87 11.26
CA GLN A 56 1.92 -0.85 12.00
C GLN A 56 1.09 -1.44 13.14
N VAL A 57 0.70 -2.71 13.01
CA VAL A 57 -0.09 -3.29 14.04
C VAL A 57 0.80 -3.91 15.04
N GLY A 58 2.07 -3.75 14.95
CA GLY A 58 2.97 -4.30 15.93
C GLY A 58 3.27 -5.76 15.70
N GLY A 59 2.99 -6.18 14.57
CA GLY A 59 3.32 -7.53 14.23
C GLY A 59 2.47 -8.59 14.82
N ILE A 60 1.43 -8.28 15.33
CA ILE A 60 0.71 -9.13 15.95
C ILE A 60 -0.38 -9.60 15.46
N VAL A 61 -0.71 -9.67 14.63
CA VAL A 61 -1.80 -10.08 14.21
C VAL A 61 -1.93 -11.37 14.22
N ARG A 62 -2.27 -12.00 14.74
CA ARG A 62 -2.36 -13.17 14.78
C ARG A 62 -3.41 -13.58 14.89
N VAL A 63 -3.91 -13.95 14.49
CA VAL A 63 -4.86 -14.37 14.57
C VAL A 63 -5.03 -15.34 14.50
#